data_d81a8da333744e8c966a71529dd857ca
#
_entry.id   d81a8da333744e8c966a71529dd857ca
#
_cell.length_a   1.000
_cell.length_b   1.000
_cell.length_c   1.000
_cell.angle_alpha   90.00
_cell.angle_beta   90.00
_cell.angle_gamma   90.00
#
_symmetry.space_group_name_H-M   'P 1'
#
loop_
_entity.id
_entity.type
_entity.pdbx_description
1 polymer ?
#
loop_
_entity_poly.entity_id
_entity_poly.type
_entity_poly.pdbx_seq_one_letter_code
_entity_poly.pdbx_strand_id
1 'polypeptide(L)'
;ERKKSFEARLLEVNRLPAVTLDGVGVALLANIEKADETGLVTQYFGEGVGLYRTEFLYLNSARVPTEQEQYLDYRKVVEELAPRPVVIRTLDLGGDKPMAGNAELFPKESNPFMGFRAIRWCLENVAFFKDQLRAILMASAHGKVRLMYPMISGAEELARANAVLEECRQEL
;
A
#
# COMPACT_ATOMS: atom_id res chain seq x y z
N GLU A 1 -18.82 24.30 18.13
CA GLU A 1 -17.75 25.31 18.31
C GLU A 1 -16.42 24.68 18.81
N ARG A 2 -16.41 23.87 19.91
CA ARG A 2 -15.21 23.21 20.43
C ARG A 2 -14.46 22.35 19.40
N LYS A 3 -15.17 21.60 18.54
CA LYS A 3 -14.56 20.75 17.51
C LYS A 3 -13.82 21.58 16.45
N LYS A 4 -14.45 22.65 15.94
CA LYS A 4 -13.85 23.56 14.95
C LYS A 4 -12.60 24.28 15.50
N SER A 5 -12.65 24.73 16.76
CA SER A 5 -11.50 25.35 17.43
C SER A 5 -10.34 24.37 17.62
N PHE A 6 -10.63 23.11 17.93
CA PHE A 6 -9.62 22.06 18.05
C PHE A 6 -8.99 21.72 16.70
N GLU A 7 -9.81 21.58 15.64
CA GLU A 7 -9.33 21.33 14.28
C GLU A 7 -8.43 22.48 13.76
N ALA A 8 -8.79 23.73 14.04
CA ALA A 8 -7.95 24.87 13.67
C ALA A 8 -6.58 24.85 14.38
N ARG A 9 -6.54 24.51 15.67
CA ARG A 9 -5.28 24.33 16.41
C ARG A 9 -4.43 23.19 15.88
N LEU A 10 -5.05 22.08 15.45
CA LEU A 10 -4.34 20.97 14.84
C LEU A 10 -3.68 21.37 13.52
N LEU A 11 -4.35 22.18 12.70
CA LEU A 11 -3.77 22.68 11.44
C LEU A 11 -2.54 23.58 11.68
N GLU A 12 -2.51 24.35 12.76
CA GLU A 12 -1.31 25.14 13.13
C GLU A 12 -0.16 24.23 13.55
N VAL A 13 -0.44 23.20 14.37
CA VAL A 13 0.57 22.23 14.83
C VAL A 13 1.11 21.39 13.68
N ASN A 14 0.28 21.03 12.70
CA ASN A 14 0.69 20.21 11.54
C ASN A 14 1.74 20.90 10.65
N ARG A 15 1.91 22.21 10.76
CA ARG A 15 2.95 22.96 10.04
C ARG A 15 4.33 22.92 10.70
N LEU A 16 4.36 22.51 11.97
CA LEU A 16 5.61 22.43 12.71
C LEU A 16 6.38 21.16 12.30
N PRO A 17 7.72 21.22 12.26
CA PRO A 17 8.51 20.03 12.03
C PRO A 17 8.29 19.03 13.18
N ALA A 18 8.11 17.75 12.83
CA ALA A 18 8.01 16.68 13.81
C ALA A 18 9.41 16.34 14.33
N VAL A 19 9.74 16.88 15.49
CA VAL A 19 11.05 16.72 16.13
C VAL A 19 10.85 16.28 17.58
N THR A 20 11.59 15.28 18.02
CA THR A 20 11.60 14.82 19.41
C THR A 20 12.27 15.84 20.33
N LEU A 21 12.12 15.71 21.66
CA LEU A 21 12.71 16.63 22.61
C LEU A 21 14.26 16.65 22.59
N ASP A 22 14.88 15.58 22.13
CA ASP A 22 16.32 15.46 21.91
C ASP A 22 16.78 15.88 20.50
N GLY A 23 15.87 16.47 19.70
CA GLY A 23 16.19 17.06 18.40
C GLY A 23 16.19 16.11 17.19
N VAL A 24 15.70 14.89 17.36
CA VAL A 24 15.61 13.92 16.24
C VAL A 24 14.37 14.20 15.38
N GLY A 25 14.54 14.42 14.09
CA GLY A 25 13.45 14.57 13.12
C GLY A 25 12.75 13.24 12.87
N VAL A 26 11.42 13.25 12.87
CA VAL A 26 10.57 12.09 12.57
C VAL A 26 9.72 12.38 11.33
N ALA A 27 9.80 11.53 10.31
CA ALA A 27 8.95 11.67 9.11
C ALA A 27 7.50 11.31 9.42
N LEU A 28 6.57 12.22 9.11
CA LEU A 28 5.13 12.00 9.26
C LEU A 28 4.54 11.60 7.91
N LEU A 29 4.25 10.31 7.74
CA LEU A 29 3.71 9.73 6.53
C LEU A 29 2.24 9.32 6.73
N ALA A 30 1.42 9.59 5.71
CA ALA A 30 0.01 9.26 5.74
C ALA A 30 -0.24 7.75 5.51
N ASN A 31 -1.40 7.30 5.95
CA ASN A 31 -1.96 6.00 5.60
C ASN A 31 -3.19 6.25 4.71
N ILE A 32 -3.18 5.72 3.48
CA ILE A 32 -4.27 5.89 2.51
C ILE A 32 -4.81 4.55 2.03
N GLU A 33 -6.04 4.57 1.56
CA GLU A 33 -6.79 3.43 1.04
C GLU A 33 -7.19 3.60 -0.43
N LYS A 34 -7.21 4.85 -0.90
CA LYS A 34 -7.63 5.22 -2.26
C LYS A 34 -6.71 6.29 -2.84
N ALA A 35 -6.54 6.26 -4.15
CA ALA A 35 -5.75 7.26 -4.85
C ALA A 35 -6.28 8.69 -4.68
N ASP A 36 -7.58 8.86 -4.50
CA ASP A 36 -8.20 10.19 -4.32
C ASP A 36 -7.90 10.84 -2.95
N GLU A 37 -7.27 10.13 -2.03
CA GLU A 37 -6.90 10.66 -0.71
C GLU A 37 -5.57 11.44 -0.71
N THR A 38 -4.84 11.48 -1.82
CA THR A 38 -3.58 12.23 -1.97
C THR A 38 -3.73 13.72 -1.66
N GLY A 39 -4.87 14.32 -2.00
CA GLY A 39 -5.21 15.69 -1.64
C GLY A 39 -5.20 15.92 -0.12
N LEU A 40 -5.67 14.96 0.68
CA LEU A 40 -5.65 15.04 2.14
C LEU A 40 -4.22 14.97 2.68
N VAL A 41 -3.33 14.15 2.09
CA VAL A 41 -1.92 14.09 2.47
C VAL A 41 -1.28 15.47 2.38
N THR A 42 -1.54 16.18 1.28
CA THR A 42 -1.02 17.54 1.06
C THR A 42 -1.69 18.55 1.99
N GLN A 43 -3.00 18.48 2.17
CA GLN A 43 -3.77 19.36 3.04
C GLN A 43 -3.30 19.31 4.50
N TYR A 44 -2.95 18.11 5.00
CA TYR A 44 -2.49 17.91 6.38
C TYR A 44 -0.97 17.88 6.52
N PHE A 45 -0.23 18.38 5.52
CA PHE A 45 1.24 18.49 5.53
C PHE A 45 1.98 17.17 5.71
N GLY A 46 1.39 16.04 5.26
CA GLY A 46 2.08 14.76 5.25
C GLY A 46 3.31 14.79 4.35
N GLU A 47 4.40 14.18 4.79
CA GLU A 47 5.67 14.12 4.06
C GLU A 47 5.72 13.02 3.00
N GLY A 48 4.61 12.33 2.79
CA GLY A 48 4.42 11.25 1.82
C GLY A 48 3.42 10.22 2.34
N VAL A 49 3.40 9.07 1.71
CA VAL A 49 2.56 7.92 2.10
C VAL A 49 3.43 6.84 2.70
N GLY A 50 3.19 6.53 3.99
CA GLY A 50 3.84 5.46 4.73
C GLY A 50 3.17 4.10 4.56
N LEU A 51 1.89 4.11 4.17
CA LEU A 51 1.15 2.90 3.84
C LEU A 51 0.03 3.21 2.84
N TYR A 52 0.16 2.70 1.61
CA TYR A 52 -0.94 2.61 0.68
C TYR A 52 -1.52 1.19 0.71
N ARG A 53 -2.75 1.08 1.20
CA ARG A 53 -3.48 -0.19 1.34
C ARG A 53 -4.14 -0.56 0.02
N THR A 54 -3.48 -1.37 -0.77
CA THR A 54 -3.94 -1.73 -2.12
C THR A 54 -5.17 -2.63 -2.15
N GLU A 55 -5.52 -3.28 -1.04
CA GLU A 55 -6.66 -4.19 -0.96
C GLU A 55 -8.00 -3.53 -1.28
N PHE A 56 -8.14 -2.21 -1.05
CA PHE A 56 -9.36 -1.48 -1.39
C PHE A 56 -9.65 -1.45 -2.89
N LEU A 57 -8.62 -1.49 -3.73
CA LEU A 57 -8.77 -1.62 -5.17
C LEU A 57 -9.47 -2.93 -5.56
N TYR A 58 -9.16 -4.00 -4.84
CA TYR A 58 -9.76 -5.32 -5.05
C TYR A 58 -11.14 -5.45 -4.40
N LEU A 59 -11.33 -4.90 -3.20
CA LEU A 59 -12.61 -4.98 -2.47
C LEU A 59 -13.72 -4.19 -3.14
N ASN A 60 -13.39 -3.09 -3.82
CA ASN A 60 -14.35 -2.23 -4.52
C ASN A 60 -14.61 -2.65 -5.97
N SER A 61 -13.96 -3.68 -6.46
CA SER A 61 -14.09 -4.16 -7.84
C SER A 61 -14.94 -5.43 -7.91
N ALA A 62 -15.79 -5.54 -8.93
CA ALA A 62 -16.58 -6.75 -9.18
C ALA A 62 -15.73 -7.94 -9.68
N ARG A 63 -14.49 -7.69 -10.12
CA ARG A 63 -13.49 -8.65 -10.56
C ARG A 63 -12.09 -8.27 -10.06
N VAL A 64 -11.16 -9.16 -10.21
CA VAL A 64 -9.73 -8.86 -9.98
C VAL A 64 -9.29 -7.72 -10.90
N PRO A 65 -8.72 -6.62 -10.36
CA PRO A 65 -8.15 -5.55 -11.17
C PRO A 65 -7.01 -6.06 -12.04
N THR A 66 -7.01 -5.68 -13.30
CA THR A 66 -5.90 -5.99 -14.22
C THR A 66 -4.61 -5.27 -13.82
N GLU A 67 -3.47 -5.74 -14.32
CA GLU A 67 -2.18 -5.08 -14.17
C GLU A 67 -2.25 -3.59 -14.56
N GLN A 68 -2.89 -3.30 -15.71
CA GLN A 68 -3.03 -1.93 -16.21
C GLN A 68 -3.88 -1.03 -15.29
N GLU A 69 -4.97 -1.56 -14.73
CA GLU A 69 -5.81 -0.81 -13.78
C GLU A 69 -5.06 -0.51 -12.49
N GLN A 70 -4.33 -1.48 -11.97
CA GLN A 70 -3.46 -1.32 -10.82
C GLN A 70 -2.35 -0.28 -11.08
N TYR A 71 -1.70 -0.37 -12.24
CA TYR A 71 -0.66 0.59 -12.64
C TYR A 71 -1.20 2.02 -12.68
N LEU A 72 -2.35 2.25 -13.30
CA LEU A 72 -2.94 3.60 -13.41
C LEU A 72 -3.29 4.19 -12.04
N ASP A 73 -3.78 3.35 -11.13
CA ASP A 73 -4.11 3.76 -9.77
C ASP A 73 -2.84 4.10 -8.96
N TYR A 74 -1.82 3.26 -8.99
CA TYR A 74 -0.55 3.49 -8.29
C TYR A 74 0.21 4.68 -8.88
N ARG A 75 0.25 4.80 -10.21
CA ARG A 75 0.85 5.92 -10.92
C ARG A 75 0.24 7.25 -10.49
N LYS A 76 -1.09 7.34 -10.42
CA LYS A 76 -1.80 8.54 -9.97
C LYS A 76 -1.29 9.00 -8.60
N VAL A 77 -1.24 8.09 -7.63
CA VAL A 77 -0.74 8.40 -6.27
C VAL A 77 0.71 8.88 -6.30
N VAL A 78 1.56 8.19 -7.05
CA VAL A 78 3.00 8.49 -7.12
C VAL A 78 3.25 9.84 -7.78
N GLU A 79 2.58 10.15 -8.90
CA GLU A 79 2.72 11.42 -9.62
C GLU A 79 2.20 12.61 -8.79
N GLU A 80 1.02 12.48 -8.17
CA GLU A 80 0.41 13.56 -7.37
C GLU A 80 1.23 13.90 -6.12
N LEU A 81 1.96 12.93 -5.57
CA LEU A 81 2.77 13.13 -4.38
C LEU A 81 4.25 13.40 -4.67
N ALA A 82 4.72 13.26 -5.91
CA ALA A 82 6.12 13.50 -6.25
C ALA A 82 6.57 14.90 -5.79
N PRO A 83 7.78 15.04 -5.22
CA PRO A 83 8.85 14.07 -5.01
C PRO A 83 8.79 13.29 -3.68
N ARG A 84 7.65 13.31 -2.96
CA ARG A 84 7.43 12.63 -1.68
C ARG A 84 7.40 11.11 -1.86
N PRO A 85 7.84 10.32 -0.86
CA PRO A 85 7.83 8.87 -0.97
C PRO A 85 6.41 8.29 -0.82
N VAL A 86 6.17 7.18 -1.54
CA VAL A 86 4.95 6.38 -1.43
C VAL A 86 5.34 4.94 -1.13
N VAL A 87 4.93 4.43 0.04
CA VAL A 87 5.07 3.01 0.38
C VAL A 87 3.82 2.27 -0.08
N ILE A 88 3.95 1.43 -1.09
CA ILE A 88 2.86 0.60 -1.61
C ILE A 88 2.95 -0.78 -0.98
N ARG A 89 1.90 -1.19 -0.27
CA ARG A 89 1.80 -2.52 0.30
C ARG A 89 1.20 -3.48 -0.72
N THR A 90 1.84 -4.64 -0.93
CA THR A 90 1.21 -5.71 -1.72
C THR A 90 -0.03 -6.24 -1.01
N LEU A 91 -0.84 -7.01 -1.73
CA LEU A 91 -2.14 -7.50 -1.27
C LEU A 91 -2.09 -8.05 0.16
N ASP A 92 -2.99 -7.52 1.01
CA ASP A 92 -3.22 -8.02 2.38
C ASP A 92 -4.68 -8.44 2.55
N LEU A 93 -5.11 -9.42 1.77
CA LEU A 93 -6.42 -10.06 1.86
C LEU A 93 -6.27 -11.53 2.25
N GLY A 94 -7.32 -12.07 2.82
CA GLY A 94 -7.44 -13.48 3.19
C GLY A 94 -8.52 -13.67 4.26
N GLY A 95 -8.96 -14.90 4.44
CA GLY A 95 -9.81 -15.46 5.47
C GLY A 95 -11.05 -14.70 5.93
N ASP A 96 -10.89 -13.51 6.42
CA ASP A 96 -11.92 -12.65 7.00
C ASP A 96 -12.48 -11.59 6.04
N LYS A 97 -11.77 -11.35 4.93
CA LYS A 97 -12.14 -10.34 3.92
C LYS A 97 -12.15 -10.95 2.53
N PRO A 98 -13.25 -11.63 2.15
CA PRO A 98 -13.36 -12.16 0.79
C PRO A 98 -13.43 -11.01 -0.23
N MET A 99 -12.73 -11.16 -1.34
CA MET A 99 -12.87 -10.26 -2.49
C MET A 99 -14.30 -10.37 -3.04
N ALA A 100 -14.92 -9.23 -3.33
CA ALA A 100 -16.24 -9.19 -3.95
C ALA A 100 -16.20 -10.01 -5.27
N GLY A 101 -17.10 -10.99 -5.39
CA GLY A 101 -17.17 -11.88 -6.57
C GLY A 101 -16.12 -13.00 -6.65
N ASN A 102 -15.16 -13.08 -5.71
CA ASN A 102 -14.09 -14.08 -5.71
C ASN A 102 -13.81 -14.66 -4.30
N ALA A 103 -14.84 -14.87 -3.52
CA ALA A 103 -14.72 -15.43 -2.16
C ALA A 103 -14.07 -16.83 -2.13
N GLU A 104 -14.07 -17.53 -3.27
CA GLU A 104 -13.48 -18.87 -3.41
C GLU A 104 -11.94 -18.84 -3.54
N LEU A 105 -11.32 -17.69 -3.79
CA LEU A 105 -9.86 -17.57 -3.93
C LEU A 105 -9.13 -17.80 -2.60
N PHE A 106 -9.79 -17.58 -1.48
CA PHE A 106 -9.19 -17.74 -0.17
C PHE A 106 -9.85 -18.90 0.59
N PRO A 107 -9.09 -19.90 1.05
CA PRO A 107 -9.64 -21.00 1.84
C PRO A 107 -10.22 -20.49 3.14
N LYS A 108 -11.34 -21.10 3.57
CA LYS A 108 -11.88 -20.85 4.91
C LYS A 108 -11.00 -21.53 5.95
N GLU A 109 -10.43 -20.75 6.84
CA GLU A 109 -9.57 -21.21 7.92
C GLU A 109 -10.21 -20.89 9.28
N SER A 110 -9.89 -21.71 10.29
CA SER A 110 -10.33 -21.49 11.67
C SER A 110 -9.61 -20.34 12.37
N ASN A 111 -8.42 -19.96 11.90
CA ASN A 111 -7.65 -18.81 12.38
C ASN A 111 -7.12 -17.95 11.21
N PRO A 112 -8.00 -17.18 10.56
CA PRO A 112 -7.69 -16.48 9.31
C PRO A 112 -6.67 -15.35 9.46
N PHE A 113 -6.50 -14.77 10.66
CA PHE A 113 -5.61 -13.64 10.87
C PHE A 113 -4.13 -13.99 10.71
N MET A 114 -3.74 -15.20 11.12
CA MET A 114 -2.36 -15.70 11.05
C MET A 114 -2.18 -16.80 10.01
N GLY A 115 -3.23 -17.08 9.23
CA GLY A 115 -3.29 -18.20 8.30
C GLY A 115 -2.72 -17.91 6.91
N PHE A 116 -3.29 -18.60 5.92
CA PHE A 116 -2.92 -18.53 4.50
C PHE A 116 -3.51 -17.29 3.83
N ARG A 117 -2.83 -16.16 3.98
CA ARG A 117 -3.23 -14.84 3.48
C ARG A 117 -2.02 -14.01 3.06
N ALA A 118 -2.28 -12.85 2.48
CA ALA A 118 -1.27 -11.84 2.15
C ALA A 118 -0.11 -12.44 1.34
N ILE A 119 1.15 -12.24 1.77
CA ILE A 119 2.33 -12.73 1.06
C ILE A 119 2.32 -14.25 0.86
N ARG A 120 1.78 -15.03 1.81
CA ARG A 120 1.72 -16.48 1.70
C ARG A 120 0.81 -16.91 0.55
N TRP A 121 -0.35 -16.27 0.42
CA TRP A 121 -1.25 -16.49 -0.70
C TRP A 121 -0.62 -16.03 -2.02
N CYS A 122 0.02 -14.86 -2.04
CA CYS A 122 0.69 -14.32 -3.22
C CYS A 122 1.79 -15.24 -3.74
N LEU A 123 2.58 -15.86 -2.85
CA LEU A 123 3.66 -16.77 -3.22
C LEU A 123 3.19 -18.12 -3.79
N GLU A 124 1.95 -18.52 -3.54
CA GLU A 124 1.31 -19.68 -4.15
C GLU A 124 0.51 -19.29 -5.42
N ASN A 125 0.17 -18.01 -5.59
CA ASN A 125 -0.54 -17.47 -6.76
C ASN A 125 0.38 -16.48 -7.52
N VAL A 126 1.53 -16.96 -7.97
CA VAL A 126 2.62 -16.15 -8.51
C VAL A 126 2.20 -15.30 -9.71
N ALA A 127 1.35 -15.80 -10.61
CA ALA A 127 0.86 -15.02 -11.75
C ALA A 127 0.12 -13.76 -11.30
N PHE A 128 -0.79 -13.88 -10.33
CA PHE A 128 -1.50 -12.76 -9.73
C PHE A 128 -0.53 -11.79 -9.04
N PHE A 129 0.45 -12.33 -8.31
CA PHE A 129 1.45 -11.52 -7.61
C PHE A 129 2.33 -10.73 -8.58
N LYS A 130 2.71 -11.33 -9.72
CA LYS A 130 3.46 -10.67 -10.78
C LYS A 130 2.71 -9.49 -11.38
N ASP A 131 1.39 -9.62 -11.63
CA ASP A 131 0.58 -8.50 -12.14
C ASP A 131 0.66 -7.29 -11.21
N GLN A 132 0.53 -7.50 -9.88
CA GLN A 132 0.68 -6.42 -8.91
C GLN A 132 2.10 -5.86 -8.88
N LEU A 133 3.12 -6.72 -8.86
CA LEU A 133 4.53 -6.27 -8.80
C LEU A 133 4.93 -5.48 -10.05
N ARG A 134 4.53 -5.92 -11.25
CA ARG A 134 4.79 -5.16 -12.49
C ARG A 134 4.09 -3.81 -12.49
N ALA A 135 2.84 -3.75 -12.02
CA ALA A 135 2.11 -2.49 -11.86
C ALA A 135 2.86 -1.50 -10.93
N ILE A 136 3.38 -2.00 -9.80
CA ILE A 136 4.16 -1.18 -8.85
C ILE A 136 5.50 -0.75 -9.47
N LEU A 137 6.20 -1.65 -10.16
CA LEU A 137 7.46 -1.34 -10.84
C LEU A 137 7.26 -0.28 -11.92
N MET A 138 6.25 -0.40 -12.77
CA MET A 138 5.91 0.63 -13.77
C MET A 138 5.57 1.96 -13.11
N ALA A 139 4.81 1.97 -12.02
CA ALA A 139 4.50 3.19 -11.26
C ALA A 139 5.76 3.85 -10.67
N SER A 140 6.78 3.06 -10.32
CA SER A 140 8.03 3.58 -9.75
C SER A 140 8.85 4.47 -10.70
N ALA A 141 8.60 4.40 -12.01
CA ALA A 141 9.19 5.30 -12.99
C ALA A 141 8.72 6.77 -12.84
N HIS A 142 7.62 7.00 -12.12
CA HIS A 142 6.99 8.32 -11.97
C HIS A 142 7.32 9.02 -10.64
N GLY A 143 8.03 8.36 -9.71
CA GLY A 143 8.40 8.97 -8.43
C GLY A 143 9.04 7.99 -7.44
N LYS A 144 9.10 8.39 -6.17
CA LYS A 144 9.77 7.60 -5.12
C LYS A 144 8.85 6.53 -4.56
N VAL A 145 8.89 5.33 -5.07
CA VAL A 145 8.14 4.19 -4.57
C VAL A 145 9.00 3.32 -3.64
N ARG A 146 8.38 2.86 -2.57
CA ARG A 146 8.89 1.79 -1.69
C ARG A 146 7.87 0.67 -1.67
N LEU A 147 8.33 -0.58 -1.74
CA LEU A 147 7.49 -1.77 -1.70
C LEU A 147 7.46 -2.34 -0.28
N MET A 148 6.28 -2.71 0.20
CA MET A 148 6.11 -3.40 1.48
C MET A 148 5.38 -4.72 1.27
N TYR A 149 5.98 -5.80 1.70
CA TYR A 149 5.35 -7.12 1.77
C TYR A 149 4.71 -7.30 3.15
N PRO A 150 3.38 -7.53 3.22
CA PRO A 150 2.71 -7.78 4.49
C PRO A 150 2.96 -9.21 4.98
N MET A 151 2.90 -9.41 6.29
CA MET A 151 2.87 -10.73 6.95
C MET A 151 4.13 -11.59 6.76
N ILE A 152 5.28 -11.00 6.45
CA ILE A 152 6.56 -11.75 6.39
C ILE A 152 6.86 -12.32 7.77
N SER A 153 7.02 -13.64 7.85
CA SER A 153 7.32 -14.37 9.08
C SER A 153 8.73 -14.97 9.13
N GLY A 154 9.42 -14.99 7.98
CA GLY A 154 10.77 -15.55 7.90
C GLY A 154 11.56 -15.06 6.69
N ALA A 155 12.88 -15.25 6.73
CA ALA A 155 13.79 -14.82 5.68
C ALA A 155 13.53 -15.53 4.34
N GLU A 156 13.04 -16.76 4.38
CA GLU A 156 12.72 -17.54 3.19
C GLU A 156 11.54 -16.93 2.40
N GLU A 157 10.47 -16.50 3.09
CA GLU A 157 9.34 -15.79 2.44
C GLU A 157 9.80 -14.52 1.77
N LEU A 158 10.67 -13.74 2.43
CA LEU A 158 11.24 -12.52 1.87
C LEU A 158 12.11 -12.83 0.64
N ALA A 159 12.93 -13.86 0.70
CA ALA A 159 13.79 -14.27 -0.41
C ALA A 159 12.94 -14.70 -1.63
N ARG A 160 11.88 -15.49 -1.42
CA ARG A 160 10.94 -15.89 -2.49
C ARG A 160 10.23 -14.68 -3.09
N ALA A 161 9.74 -13.75 -2.26
CA ALA A 161 9.07 -12.54 -2.74
C ALA A 161 10.01 -11.66 -3.58
N ASN A 162 11.26 -11.49 -3.14
CA ASN A 162 12.27 -10.74 -3.88
C ASN A 162 12.68 -11.44 -5.19
N ALA A 163 12.70 -12.78 -5.24
CA ALA A 163 12.95 -13.51 -6.48
C ALA A 163 11.87 -13.24 -7.53
N VAL A 164 10.58 -13.27 -7.13
CA VAL A 164 9.47 -12.93 -8.03
C VAL A 164 9.55 -11.47 -8.49
N LEU A 165 9.92 -10.54 -7.60
CA LEU A 165 10.13 -9.13 -7.97
C LEU A 165 11.24 -8.97 -9.00
N GLU A 166 12.35 -9.69 -8.86
CA GLU A 166 13.46 -9.62 -9.80
C GLU A 166 13.08 -10.22 -11.17
N GLU A 167 12.32 -11.31 -11.20
CA GLU A 167 11.72 -11.81 -12.45
C GLU A 167 10.88 -10.73 -13.14
N CYS A 168 9.99 -10.06 -12.41
CA CYS A 168 9.17 -8.97 -12.95
C CYS A 168 10.02 -7.81 -13.52
N ARG A 169 11.15 -7.49 -12.88
CA ARG A 169 12.09 -6.46 -13.38
C ARG A 169 12.77 -6.86 -14.68
N GLN A 170 12.98 -8.15 -14.90
CA GLN A 170 13.58 -8.66 -16.14
C GLN A 170 12.55 -8.80 -17.27
N GLU A 171 11.27 -8.92 -16.93
CA GLU A 171 10.15 -9.01 -17.89
C GLU A 171 9.75 -7.64 -18.45
N LEU A 172 10.03 -6.54 -17.74
CA LEU A 172 9.72 -5.15 -18.12
C LEU A 172 10.87 -4.48 -18.88
#